data_d40a412cad6b9df6b45897e77294da1f
#
_entry.id   d40a412cad6b9df6b45897e77294da1f
#
_cell.length_a   1.000
_cell.length_b   1.000
_cell.length_c   1.000
_cell.angle_alpha   90.00
_cell.angle_beta   90.00
_cell.angle_gamma   90.00
#
_symmetry.space_group_name_H-M   'P 1'
#
loop_
_entity.id
_entity.type
_entity.pdbx_description
1 polymer ?
#
loop_
_entity_poly.entity_id
_entity_poly.type
_entity_poly.pdbx_seq_one_letter_code
_entity_poly.pdbx_strand_id
1 'polypeptide(L)'
;MTKSTVSRWFTENVADTRTPDGPEGRAYAAPFASAWDSLLELIRQRYGWKLIHADEELGLITVVCTSPVLRFRDDLTVWVSLDENGVTRIEARSESRKGKGDIGVNWRRIDRLLGHLDRAVGPGTRLRTGP
;
A
#
# COMPACT_ATOMS: atom_id res chain seq x y z
N MET A 1 -19.51 -1.11 21.04
CA MET A 1 -18.42 -0.15 21.15
C MET A 1 -17.28 -0.53 20.24
N THR A 2 -16.77 0.41 19.52
CA THR A 2 -15.70 0.15 18.58
C THR A 2 -14.34 0.21 19.28
N LYS A 3 -13.43 -0.62 18.84
CA LYS A 3 -12.04 -0.52 19.31
C LYS A 3 -11.43 0.78 18.80
N SER A 4 -10.46 1.29 19.54
CA SER A 4 -9.70 2.43 19.04
C SER A 4 -8.88 1.98 17.81
N THR A 5 -8.54 2.95 16.97
CA THR A 5 -7.72 2.70 15.79
C THR A 5 -6.40 2.04 16.15
N VAL A 6 -5.75 2.53 17.18
CA VAL A 6 -4.45 1.99 17.63
C VAL A 6 -4.60 0.54 18.09
N SER A 7 -5.67 0.23 18.82
CA SER A 7 -5.93 -1.13 19.28
C SER A 7 -6.07 -2.09 18.09
N ARG A 8 -6.75 -1.67 17.05
CA ARG A 8 -6.93 -2.51 15.86
C ARG A 8 -5.61 -2.77 15.15
N TRP A 9 -4.73 -1.77 15.05
CA TRP A 9 -3.42 -1.96 14.43
C TRP A 9 -2.64 -3.09 15.10
N PHE A 10 -2.74 -3.18 16.43
CA PHE A 10 -1.94 -4.12 17.19
C PHE A 10 -2.57 -5.51 17.30
N THR A 11 -3.86 -5.63 17.04
CA THR A 11 -4.55 -6.91 17.24
C THR A 11 -4.97 -7.58 15.95
N GLU A 12 -5.08 -6.85 14.85
CA GLU A 12 -5.47 -7.41 13.56
C GLU A 12 -4.26 -7.60 12.67
N ASN A 13 -4.28 -8.64 11.84
CA ASN A 13 -3.18 -8.99 10.95
C ASN A 13 -3.28 -8.33 9.59
N VAL A 14 -4.09 -7.29 9.48
CA VAL A 14 -4.37 -6.65 8.20
C VAL A 14 -4.40 -5.13 8.35
N ALA A 15 -3.88 -4.44 7.34
CA ALA A 15 -4.05 -3.00 7.17
C ALA A 15 -4.57 -2.74 5.76
N ASP A 16 -5.50 -1.81 5.63
CA ASP A 16 -6.17 -1.54 4.36
C ASP A 16 -6.49 -0.05 4.29
N THR A 17 -6.01 0.61 3.23
CA THR A 17 -6.24 2.05 3.05
C THR A 17 -7.71 2.38 2.87
N ARG A 18 -8.53 1.41 2.51
CA ARG A 18 -9.96 1.60 2.26
C ARG A 18 -10.79 1.56 3.54
N THR A 19 -10.18 1.26 4.67
CA THR A 19 -10.88 1.26 5.97
C THR A 19 -10.65 2.59 6.68
N PRO A 20 -11.60 3.03 7.54
CA PRO A 20 -11.47 4.32 8.23
C PRO A 20 -10.24 4.45 9.13
N ASP A 21 -9.76 3.34 9.67
CA ASP A 21 -8.62 3.31 10.58
C ASP A 21 -7.34 2.82 9.89
N GLY A 22 -7.38 2.63 8.59
CA GLY A 22 -6.21 2.22 7.82
C GLY A 22 -5.27 3.38 7.53
N PRO A 23 -4.09 3.07 6.95
CA PRO A 23 -3.23 4.13 6.45
C PRO A 23 -3.92 4.87 5.30
N GLU A 24 -3.47 6.07 5.06
CA GLU A 24 -4.08 6.90 4.03
C GLU A 24 -3.69 6.41 2.63
N GLY A 25 -4.70 6.22 1.75
CA GLY A 25 -4.45 5.99 0.33
C GLY A 25 -3.89 7.25 -0.31
N ARG A 26 -3.68 7.20 -1.61
CA ARG A 26 -3.09 8.35 -2.33
C ARG A 26 -3.94 8.72 -3.53
N ALA A 27 -3.88 10.00 -3.87
CA ALA A 27 -4.43 10.54 -5.10
C ALA A 27 -3.39 11.52 -5.66
N TYR A 28 -3.07 11.36 -6.94
CA TYR A 28 -2.02 12.15 -7.58
C TYR A 28 -2.55 12.84 -8.84
N ALA A 29 -2.17 14.10 -9.00
CA ALA A 29 -2.33 14.80 -10.27
C ALA A 29 -1.17 14.42 -11.19
N ALA A 30 -1.12 13.15 -11.57
CA ALA A 30 -0.03 12.58 -12.36
C ALA A 30 -0.61 11.47 -13.24
N PRO A 31 0.02 11.18 -14.40
CA PRO A 31 -0.46 10.09 -15.26
C PRO A 31 -0.41 8.74 -14.57
N PHE A 32 -1.34 7.86 -14.92
CA PHE A 32 -1.37 6.49 -14.42
C PHE A 32 -0.01 5.82 -14.58
N ALA A 33 0.60 5.95 -15.76
CA ALA A 33 1.87 5.30 -16.05
C ALA A 33 2.98 5.73 -15.09
N SER A 34 3.01 7.01 -14.70
CA SER A 34 4.03 7.50 -13.77
C SER A 34 3.94 6.82 -12.42
N ALA A 35 2.73 6.72 -11.88
CA ALA A 35 2.52 6.06 -10.58
C ALA A 35 2.75 4.56 -10.68
N TRP A 36 2.27 3.93 -11.75
CA TRP A 36 2.42 2.50 -11.98
C TRP A 36 3.89 2.10 -12.05
N ASP A 37 4.65 2.77 -12.90
CA ASP A 37 6.07 2.46 -13.10
C ASP A 37 6.86 2.72 -11.83
N SER A 38 6.56 3.81 -11.12
CA SER A 38 7.23 4.13 -9.86
C SER A 38 6.95 3.07 -8.80
N LEU A 39 5.71 2.60 -8.69
CA LEU A 39 5.35 1.54 -7.76
C LEU A 39 6.10 0.25 -8.05
N LEU A 40 6.13 -0.18 -9.31
CA LEU A 40 6.84 -1.39 -9.68
C LEU A 40 8.32 -1.29 -9.35
N GLU A 41 8.93 -0.16 -9.63
CA GLU A 41 10.34 0.06 -9.32
C GLU A 41 10.61 0.01 -7.83
N LEU A 42 9.79 0.68 -7.03
CA LEU A 42 9.92 0.66 -5.57
C LEU A 42 9.78 -0.75 -5.00
N ILE A 43 8.81 -1.50 -5.52
CA ILE A 43 8.56 -2.87 -5.06
C ILE A 43 9.75 -3.76 -5.41
N ARG A 44 10.25 -3.67 -6.63
CA ARG A 44 11.37 -4.50 -7.10
C ARG A 44 12.66 -4.24 -6.33
N GLN A 45 12.84 -3.04 -5.84
CA GLN A 45 14.06 -2.66 -5.11
C GLN A 45 14.05 -3.08 -3.65
N ARG A 46 12.90 -3.46 -3.09
CA ARG A 46 12.81 -3.75 -1.67
C ARG A 46 13.23 -5.18 -1.36
N TYR A 47 14.18 -5.31 -0.45
CA TYR A 47 14.65 -6.62 0.00
C TYR A 47 13.51 -7.40 0.64
N GLY A 48 13.41 -8.67 0.27
CA GLY A 48 12.39 -9.55 0.81
C GLY A 48 11.03 -9.43 0.16
N TRP A 49 10.87 -8.53 -0.81
CA TRP A 49 9.62 -8.36 -1.53
C TRP A 49 9.70 -9.05 -2.88
N LYS A 50 8.74 -9.94 -3.14
CA LYS A 50 8.67 -10.65 -4.40
C LYS A 50 7.39 -10.26 -5.13
N LEU A 51 7.55 -9.64 -6.30
CA LEU A 51 6.42 -9.32 -7.16
C LEU A 51 5.83 -10.62 -7.72
N ILE A 52 4.57 -10.88 -7.40
CA ILE A 52 3.89 -12.10 -7.84
C ILE A 52 3.14 -11.83 -9.13
N HIS A 53 2.43 -10.70 -9.20
CA HIS A 53 1.58 -10.40 -10.33
C HIS A 53 1.47 -8.90 -10.49
N ALA A 54 1.47 -8.45 -11.75
CA ALA A 54 1.22 -7.06 -12.09
C ALA A 54 0.40 -7.02 -13.36
N ASP A 55 -0.82 -6.54 -13.26
CA ASP A 55 -1.75 -6.44 -14.37
C ASP A 55 -2.11 -4.96 -14.56
N GLU A 56 -1.53 -4.35 -15.56
CA GLU A 56 -1.71 -2.92 -15.79
C GLU A 56 -3.13 -2.57 -16.21
N GLU A 57 -3.79 -3.44 -16.95
CA GLU A 57 -5.17 -3.19 -17.38
C GLU A 57 -6.12 -3.16 -16.19
N LEU A 58 -5.93 -4.07 -15.25
CA LEU A 58 -6.74 -4.11 -14.02
C LEU A 58 -6.23 -3.12 -12.98
N GLY A 59 -5.02 -2.61 -13.13
CA GLY A 59 -4.41 -1.77 -12.12
C GLY A 59 -4.08 -2.54 -10.84
N LEU A 60 -3.70 -3.82 -10.96
CA LEU A 60 -3.53 -4.70 -9.82
C LEU A 60 -2.09 -5.17 -9.69
N ILE A 61 -1.53 -5.03 -8.50
CA ILE A 61 -0.18 -5.52 -8.18
C ILE A 61 -0.30 -6.38 -6.93
N THR A 62 0.28 -7.59 -6.95
CA THR A 62 0.36 -8.45 -5.78
C THR A 62 1.80 -8.79 -5.48
N VAL A 63 2.15 -8.75 -4.20
CA VAL A 63 3.53 -8.89 -3.71
C VAL A 63 3.52 -9.78 -2.48
N VAL A 64 4.53 -10.64 -2.34
CA VAL A 64 4.78 -11.35 -1.09
C VAL A 64 5.95 -10.67 -0.41
N CYS A 65 5.72 -10.21 0.82
CA CYS A 65 6.73 -9.54 1.64
C CYS A 65 7.19 -10.52 2.71
N THR A 66 8.48 -10.86 2.73
CA THR A 66 9.04 -11.79 3.70
C THR A 66 9.93 -11.05 4.68
N SER A 67 9.70 -11.23 5.98
CA SER A 67 10.53 -10.59 6.99
C SER A 67 11.93 -11.22 7.00
N PRO A 68 12.98 -10.42 7.26
CA PRO A 68 14.35 -10.92 7.06
C PRO A 68 14.79 -11.98 8.06
N VAL A 69 14.36 -11.90 9.31
CA VAL A 69 14.84 -12.82 10.36
C VAL A 69 13.87 -13.96 10.58
N LEU A 70 12.62 -13.65 10.89
CA LEU A 70 11.62 -14.66 11.23
C LEU A 70 10.97 -15.29 10.01
N ARG A 71 11.19 -14.71 8.85
CA ARG A 71 10.69 -15.23 7.57
C ARG A 71 9.17 -15.33 7.51
N PHE A 72 8.48 -14.45 8.21
CA PHE A 72 7.03 -14.34 8.10
C PHE A 72 6.67 -13.76 6.74
N ARG A 73 5.60 -14.27 6.15
CA ARG A 73 5.12 -13.84 4.84
C ARG A 73 3.83 -13.05 4.98
N ASP A 74 3.80 -11.89 4.35
CA ASP A 74 2.62 -11.04 4.29
C ASP A 74 2.27 -10.82 2.84
N ASP A 75 0.98 -10.77 2.55
CA ASP A 75 0.48 -10.51 1.19
C ASP A 75 0.12 -9.03 1.07
N LEU A 76 0.76 -8.36 0.13
CA LEU A 76 0.49 -6.96 -0.19
C LEU A 76 -0.20 -6.88 -1.53
N THR A 77 -1.33 -6.19 -1.57
CA THR A 77 -2.07 -5.91 -2.80
C THR A 77 -2.15 -4.40 -2.97
N VAL A 78 -1.86 -3.93 -4.17
CA VAL A 78 -1.95 -2.51 -4.50
C VAL A 78 -2.86 -2.36 -5.70
N TRP A 79 -3.78 -1.40 -5.63
CA TRP A 79 -4.68 -1.06 -6.72
C TRP A 79 -4.36 0.35 -7.20
N VAL A 80 -4.17 0.48 -8.51
CA VAL A 80 -3.95 1.77 -9.16
C VAL A 80 -5.10 2.00 -10.12
N SER A 81 -5.76 3.12 -9.99
CA SER A 81 -6.89 3.45 -10.86
C SER A 81 -6.82 4.90 -11.31
N LEU A 82 -7.43 5.16 -12.45
CA LEU A 82 -7.55 6.51 -13.00
C LEU A 82 -9.03 6.87 -12.96
N ASP A 83 -9.38 7.95 -12.26
CA ASP A 83 -10.76 8.34 -12.19
C ASP A 83 -11.16 9.23 -13.39
N GLU A 84 -12.43 9.57 -13.47
CA GLU A 84 -12.97 10.32 -14.58
C GLU A 84 -12.40 11.74 -14.70
N ASN A 85 -11.80 12.24 -13.63
CA ASN A 85 -11.19 13.57 -13.60
C ASN A 85 -9.69 13.52 -13.91
N GLY A 86 -9.17 12.36 -14.28
CA GLY A 86 -7.74 12.21 -14.57
C GLY A 86 -6.87 12.10 -13.34
N VAL A 87 -7.46 11.84 -12.18
CA VAL A 87 -6.70 11.65 -10.93
C VAL A 87 -6.31 10.18 -10.80
N THR A 88 -5.03 9.92 -10.56
CA THR A 88 -4.53 8.57 -10.32
C THR A 88 -4.64 8.27 -8.83
N ARG A 89 -5.37 7.20 -8.49
CA ARG A 89 -5.60 6.81 -7.11
C ARG A 89 -4.91 5.51 -6.80
N ILE A 90 -4.36 5.43 -5.58
CA ILE A 90 -3.63 4.27 -5.09
C ILE A 90 -4.28 3.81 -3.80
N GLU A 91 -4.66 2.53 -3.77
CA GLU A 91 -5.13 1.88 -2.57
C GLU A 91 -4.26 0.65 -2.31
N ALA A 92 -4.14 0.23 -1.07
CA ALA A 92 -3.30 -0.91 -0.72
C ALA A 92 -3.86 -1.66 0.47
N ARG A 93 -3.60 -2.97 0.49
CA ARG A 93 -3.96 -3.85 1.60
C ARG A 93 -2.79 -4.77 1.87
N SER A 94 -2.40 -4.90 3.13
CA SER A 94 -1.31 -5.79 3.54
C SER A 94 -1.82 -6.69 4.66
N GLU A 95 -1.66 -8.00 4.49
CA GLU A 95 -2.21 -8.99 5.41
C GLU A 95 -1.19 -10.06 5.73
N SER A 96 -1.05 -10.38 7.00
CA SER A 96 -0.17 -11.45 7.44
C SER A 96 -0.82 -12.81 7.22
N ARG A 97 -0.05 -13.77 6.73
CA ARG A 97 -0.54 -15.14 6.50
C ARG A 97 -0.75 -15.90 7.81
N LYS A 98 0.01 -15.54 8.83
CA LYS A 98 -0.14 -16.16 10.15
C LYS A 98 -1.01 -15.29 11.03
N GLY A 99 -1.92 -15.90 11.76
CA GLY A 99 -2.97 -15.19 12.48
C GLY A 99 -2.56 -14.62 13.82
N LYS A 100 -1.52 -13.80 13.87
CA LYS A 100 -1.15 -13.09 15.09
C LYS A 100 -1.11 -11.59 14.81
N GLY A 101 -1.39 -10.81 15.83
CA GLY A 101 -1.28 -9.37 15.72
C GLY A 101 0.13 -8.98 15.31
N ASP A 102 0.24 -8.06 14.39
CA ASP A 102 1.50 -7.71 13.74
C ASP A 102 2.16 -6.46 14.32
N ILE A 103 1.58 -5.90 15.38
CA ILE A 103 2.09 -4.69 16.05
C ILE A 103 2.26 -3.54 15.05
N GLY A 104 1.31 -3.42 14.13
CA GLY A 104 1.31 -2.35 13.15
C GLY A 104 2.28 -2.53 11.99
N VAL A 105 2.85 -3.72 11.80
CA VAL A 105 3.81 -3.97 10.71
C VAL A 105 3.18 -3.74 9.36
N ASN A 106 1.97 -4.28 9.14
CA ASN A 106 1.27 -4.10 7.85
C ASN A 106 0.90 -2.64 7.61
N TRP A 107 0.46 -1.94 8.66
CA TRP A 107 0.12 -0.53 8.56
C TRP A 107 1.35 0.30 8.15
N ARG A 108 2.47 0.08 8.82
CA ARG A 108 3.70 0.81 8.53
C ARG A 108 4.26 0.48 7.16
N ARG A 109 4.09 -0.77 6.71
CA ARG A 109 4.53 -1.19 5.37
C ARG A 109 3.87 -0.33 4.30
N ILE A 110 2.55 -0.20 4.37
CA ILE A 110 1.80 0.60 3.42
C ILE A 110 2.19 2.07 3.53
N ASP A 111 2.24 2.58 4.75
CA ASP A 111 2.56 3.99 4.98
C ASP A 111 3.93 4.35 4.40
N ARG A 112 4.93 3.51 4.60
CA ARG A 112 6.26 3.74 4.06
C ARG A 112 6.31 3.63 2.54
N LEU A 113 5.65 2.63 1.98
CA LEU A 113 5.62 2.45 0.52
C LEU A 113 5.00 3.68 -0.13
N LEU A 114 3.87 4.12 0.37
CA LEU A 114 3.18 5.26 -0.22
C LEU A 114 3.93 6.57 0.02
N GLY A 115 4.63 6.68 1.16
CA GLY A 115 5.50 7.82 1.40
C GLY A 115 6.66 7.88 0.40
N HIS A 116 7.25 6.75 0.06
CA HIS A 116 8.28 6.69 -0.99
C HIS A 116 7.68 7.02 -2.36
N LEU A 117 6.46 6.55 -2.60
CA LEU A 117 5.78 6.83 -3.86
C LEU A 117 5.52 8.33 -4.03
N ASP A 118 5.14 9.02 -2.96
CA ASP A 118 4.94 10.48 -3.02
C ASP A 118 6.17 11.17 -3.58
N ARG A 119 7.35 10.75 -3.14
CA ARG A 119 8.60 11.35 -3.61
C ARG A 119 8.94 10.94 -5.04
N ALA A 120 8.65 9.70 -5.39
CA ALA A 120 8.96 9.18 -6.73
C ALA A 120 8.08 9.80 -7.81
N VAL A 121 6.80 10.01 -7.52
CA VAL A 121 5.87 10.61 -8.47
C VAL A 121 6.14 12.11 -8.64
N GLY A 122 6.63 12.74 -7.58
CA GLY A 122 7.04 14.14 -7.61
C GLY A 122 6.33 14.96 -6.55
N PRO A 123 7.10 15.81 -5.85
CA PRO A 123 6.51 16.71 -4.87
C PRO A 123 5.49 17.64 -5.53
N GLY A 124 4.39 17.87 -4.87
CA GLY A 124 3.36 18.76 -5.38
C GLY A 124 2.30 18.10 -6.26
N THR A 125 2.49 16.83 -6.62
CA THR A 125 1.47 16.11 -7.39
C THR A 125 0.41 15.48 -6.50
N ARG A 126 0.74 15.26 -5.23
CA ARG A 126 -0.19 14.60 -4.30
C ARG A 126 -1.37 15.50 -3.98
N LEU A 127 -2.57 14.95 -4.11
CA LEU A 127 -3.81 15.62 -3.79
C LEU A 127 -4.31 15.15 -2.43
N ARG A 128 -5.10 15.99 -1.76
CA ARG A 128 -5.71 15.60 -0.50
C ARG A 128 -6.80 14.57 -0.78
N THR A 129 -6.83 13.52 0.03
CA THR A 129 -7.78 12.42 -0.15
C THR A 129 -8.97 12.51 0.78
N GLY A 130 -9.01 13.47 1.69
CA GLY A 130 -10.10 13.60 2.63
C GLY A 130 -10.38 15.04 3.00
N PRO A 131 -11.44 15.29 3.76
CA PRO A 131 -11.76 16.63 4.22
C PRO A 131 -10.72 17.19 5.17
#